data_7bcc6bf28f76fd00ac51a676bb89c8ca
#
_entry.id   7bcc6bf28f76fd00ac51a676bb89c8ca
#
_cell.length_a   1.000
_cell.length_b   1.000
_cell.length_c   1.000
_cell.angle_alpha   90.00
_cell.angle_beta   90.00
_cell.angle_gamma   90.00
#
_symmetry.space_group_name_H-M   'P 1'
#
loop_
_entity.id
_entity.type
_entity.pdbx_description
1 polymer ?
#
loop_
_entity_poly.entity_id
_entity_poly.type
_entity_poly.pdbx_seq_one_letter_code
_entity_poly.pdbx_strand_id
1 'polypeptide(L)'
;SQRGIRNVKIYRIEDSQEVLAATKDFADSPLSVTESLDVLLTNATSKLKIVATDVVDKTSEATMTAIVNMDFVANLSVGSQILANGNANYPDVYALISLKDMKTYSVDYALESSDNASNVDLKFYAYGGQGVLRMYAIDGGNDTKCSEFKGKNGSVADMEVQNKTRLLAVPGFDFDNATAESISNAISASNITSNKINPFVVGDIIAFKTADTSTAGGGRIGVMKILSDTQVVSNNPT
;
A
#
# COMPACT_ATOMS: atom_id res chain seq x y z
N SER A 1 -22.68 44.29 0.30
CA SER A 1 -22.03 44.58 -0.99
C SER A 1 -21.05 43.48 -1.32
N GLN A 2 -21.08 42.97 -2.54
CA GLN A 2 -20.09 42.04 -3.03
C GLN A 2 -18.75 42.77 -3.16
N ARG A 3 -17.68 42.12 -2.69
CA ARG A 3 -16.33 42.66 -2.74
C ARG A 3 -15.48 41.80 -3.66
N GLY A 4 -14.62 42.45 -4.42
CA GLY A 4 -13.72 41.74 -5.34
C GLY A 4 -12.68 40.91 -4.59
N ILE A 5 -12.28 39.78 -5.19
CA ILE A 5 -11.25 38.89 -4.68
C ILE A 5 -9.89 39.46 -5.07
N ARG A 6 -9.00 39.70 -4.09
CA ARG A 6 -7.63 40.16 -4.31
C ARG A 6 -6.68 39.00 -4.60
N ASN A 7 -6.75 37.93 -3.81
CA ASN A 7 -5.95 36.75 -4.05
C ASN A 7 -6.59 35.47 -3.52
N VAL A 8 -6.09 34.36 -4.01
CA VAL A 8 -6.34 33.03 -3.48
C VAL A 8 -5.01 32.39 -3.15
N LYS A 9 -4.90 31.82 -1.95
CA LYS A 9 -3.76 31.05 -1.48
C LYS A 9 -4.19 29.62 -1.19
N ILE A 10 -3.33 28.68 -1.52
CA ILE A 10 -3.52 27.27 -1.17
C ILE A 10 -2.38 26.85 -0.26
N TYR A 11 -2.72 26.33 0.90
CA TYR A 11 -1.78 25.78 1.86
C TYR A 11 -1.93 24.26 1.91
N ARG A 12 -0.80 23.56 2.02
CA ARG A 12 -0.77 22.17 2.47
C ARG A 12 -0.73 22.17 4.00
N ILE A 13 -1.51 21.30 4.61
CA ILE A 13 -1.41 21.03 6.04
C ILE A 13 -0.52 19.79 6.21
N GLU A 14 0.65 19.98 6.76
CA GLU A 14 1.69 18.97 6.97
C GLU A 14 2.03 18.94 8.46
N ASP A 15 1.84 17.82 9.14
CA ASP A 15 2.07 17.68 10.58
C ASP A 15 1.42 18.79 11.41
N SER A 16 0.20 19.20 11.04
CA SER A 16 -0.57 20.31 11.62
C SER A 16 0.01 21.71 11.36
N GLN A 17 0.98 21.85 10.48
CA GLN A 17 1.54 23.14 10.06
C GLN A 17 1.00 23.53 8.68
N GLU A 18 0.80 24.85 8.49
CA GLU A 18 0.39 25.42 7.20
C GLU A 18 1.61 25.76 6.35
N VAL A 19 1.76 25.08 5.21
CA VAL A 19 2.83 25.34 4.23
C VAL A 19 2.21 25.92 2.97
N LEU A 20 2.59 27.15 2.59
CA LEU A 20 2.10 27.79 1.36
C LEU A 20 2.53 26.96 0.15
N ALA A 21 1.57 26.53 -0.65
CA ALA A 21 1.78 25.65 -1.80
C ALA A 21 1.55 26.37 -3.13
N ALA A 22 0.57 27.27 -3.19
CA ALA A 22 0.28 28.06 -4.37
C ALA A 22 -0.35 29.41 -3.98
N THR A 23 -0.18 30.44 -4.84
CA THR A 23 -0.87 31.71 -4.72
C THR A 23 -1.24 32.25 -6.10
N LYS A 24 -2.37 32.92 -6.18
CA LYS A 24 -2.83 33.62 -7.37
C LYS A 24 -3.38 35.00 -6.95
N ASP A 25 -2.81 36.05 -7.49
CA ASP A 25 -3.27 37.44 -7.32
C ASP A 25 -4.14 37.87 -8.51
N PHE A 26 -5.15 38.69 -8.24
CA PHE A 26 -6.10 39.22 -9.24
C PHE A 26 -6.06 40.71 -9.27
N ALA A 27 -5.47 41.28 -10.34
CA ALA A 27 -5.32 42.72 -10.50
C ALA A 27 -6.68 43.44 -10.62
N ASP A 28 -7.65 42.79 -11.28
CA ASP A 28 -8.97 43.39 -11.55
C ASP A 28 -9.98 43.12 -10.44
N SER A 29 -9.58 42.43 -9.37
CA SER A 29 -10.40 42.13 -8.21
C SER A 29 -11.79 41.60 -8.57
N PRO A 30 -11.92 40.49 -9.30
CA PRO A 30 -13.18 39.94 -9.78
C PRO A 30 -14.11 39.54 -8.64
N LEU A 31 -15.43 39.58 -8.87
CA LEU A 31 -16.43 39.17 -7.88
C LEU A 31 -16.55 37.65 -7.73
N SER A 32 -16.14 36.91 -8.76
CA SER A 32 -16.06 35.45 -8.77
C SER A 32 -14.87 34.99 -9.60
N VAL A 33 -14.29 33.86 -9.22
CA VAL A 33 -13.11 33.29 -9.89
C VAL A 33 -13.34 31.80 -10.12
N THR A 34 -12.96 31.32 -11.30
CA THR A 34 -12.78 29.89 -11.59
C THR A 34 -11.36 29.73 -12.14
N GLU A 35 -10.50 29.15 -11.35
CA GLU A 35 -9.06 28.98 -11.68
C GLU A 35 -8.63 27.55 -11.36
N SER A 36 -7.65 27.05 -12.11
CA SER A 36 -6.94 25.81 -11.82
C SER A 36 -5.53 26.15 -11.35
N LEU A 37 -5.15 25.66 -10.19
CA LEU A 37 -3.82 25.83 -9.62
C LEU A 37 -3.22 24.46 -9.34
N ASP A 38 -2.02 24.22 -9.88
CA ASP A 38 -1.28 23.00 -9.60
C ASP A 38 -0.63 23.09 -8.21
N VAL A 39 -0.84 22.07 -7.41
CA VAL A 39 -0.27 21.95 -6.07
C VAL A 39 0.50 20.66 -5.96
N LEU A 40 1.81 20.75 -5.73
CA LEU A 40 2.62 19.58 -5.42
C LEU A 40 2.33 19.13 -3.99
N LEU A 41 1.77 17.93 -3.85
CA LEU A 41 1.53 17.31 -2.55
C LEU A 41 2.77 16.53 -2.09
N THR A 42 2.97 16.45 -0.79
CA THR A 42 4.02 15.65 -0.16
C THR A 42 3.38 14.51 0.66
N ASN A 43 4.17 13.53 1.04
CA ASN A 43 3.67 12.42 1.88
C ASN A 43 3.17 12.89 3.27
N ALA A 44 3.58 14.07 3.72
CA ALA A 44 3.13 14.69 4.96
C ALA A 44 1.83 15.48 4.80
N THR A 45 1.35 15.71 3.56
CA THR A 45 0.16 16.52 3.30
C THR A 45 -1.10 15.74 3.71
N SER A 46 -1.82 16.20 4.70
CA SER A 46 -3.08 15.60 5.16
C SER A 46 -4.31 16.34 4.63
N LYS A 47 -4.20 17.65 4.41
CA LYS A 47 -5.28 18.52 3.94
C LYS A 47 -4.75 19.63 3.04
N LEU A 48 -5.63 20.16 2.20
CA LEU A 48 -5.45 21.44 1.53
C LEU A 48 -6.38 22.46 2.17
N LYS A 49 -5.84 23.63 2.48
CA LYS A 49 -6.61 24.80 2.94
C LYS A 49 -6.56 25.87 1.87
N ILE A 50 -7.71 26.30 1.40
CA ILE A 50 -7.85 27.36 0.41
C ILE A 50 -8.32 28.61 1.14
N VAL A 51 -7.62 29.70 0.96
CA VAL A 51 -7.90 31.02 1.57
C VAL A 51 -8.11 32.04 0.47
N ALA A 52 -9.31 32.57 0.34
CA ALA A 52 -9.61 33.70 -0.53
C ALA A 52 -9.59 34.99 0.30
N THR A 53 -8.89 36.02 -0.17
CA THR A 53 -8.79 37.34 0.48
C THR A 53 -9.42 38.39 -0.43
N ASP A 54 -10.31 39.22 0.13
CA ASP A 54 -10.92 40.34 -0.58
C ASP A 54 -10.04 41.61 -0.57
N VAL A 55 -10.49 42.62 -1.27
CA VAL A 55 -9.77 43.91 -1.39
C VAL A 55 -9.65 44.69 -0.09
N VAL A 56 -10.35 44.31 0.98
CA VAL A 56 -10.27 44.94 2.30
C VAL A 56 -9.74 43.97 3.37
N ASP A 57 -8.95 42.99 2.93
CA ASP A 57 -8.25 42.00 3.78
C ASP A 57 -9.13 41.06 4.57
N LYS A 58 -10.42 40.89 4.19
CA LYS A 58 -11.23 39.84 4.76
C LYS A 58 -10.98 38.51 4.05
N THR A 59 -10.89 37.46 4.84
CA THR A 59 -10.65 36.10 4.36
C THR A 59 -11.87 35.23 4.44
N SER A 60 -11.97 34.29 3.51
CA SER A 60 -12.88 33.15 3.54
C SER A 60 -12.04 31.91 3.31
N GLU A 61 -12.33 30.84 4.03
CA GLU A 61 -11.53 29.62 4.05
C GLU A 61 -12.38 28.40 3.69
N ALA A 62 -11.77 27.46 2.99
CA ALA A 62 -12.29 26.14 2.75
C ALA A 62 -11.17 25.13 2.96
N THR A 63 -11.50 23.97 3.50
CA THR A 63 -10.55 22.85 3.66
C THR A 63 -11.06 21.62 2.95
N MET A 64 -10.14 20.87 2.34
CA MET A 64 -10.43 19.57 1.76
C MET A 64 -9.35 18.59 2.22
N THR A 65 -9.73 17.35 2.46
CA THR A 65 -8.76 16.28 2.73
C THR A 65 -7.94 16.02 1.48
N ALA A 66 -6.62 16.02 1.62
CA ALA A 66 -5.71 15.63 0.58
C ALA A 66 -5.34 14.15 0.80
N ILE A 67 -5.72 13.30 -0.13
CA ILE A 67 -5.27 11.91 -0.13
C ILE A 67 -3.99 11.89 -0.97
N VAL A 68 -2.85 11.88 -0.30
CA VAL A 68 -1.55 11.76 -0.94
C VAL A 68 -1.16 10.30 -0.91
N ASN A 69 -0.99 9.71 -2.10
CA ASN A 69 -0.45 8.37 -2.31
C ASN A 69 -1.20 7.23 -1.61
N MET A 70 -2.47 7.05 -1.94
CA MET A 70 -2.99 5.70 -1.95
C MET A 70 -2.61 5.08 -3.31
N ASP A 71 -1.48 4.37 -3.36
CA ASP A 71 -1.24 3.46 -4.45
C ASP A 71 -2.33 2.38 -4.37
N PHE A 72 -3.11 2.25 -5.41
CA PHE A 72 -4.22 1.33 -5.46
C PHE A 72 -4.06 0.40 -6.65
N VAL A 73 -4.26 -0.88 -6.42
CA VAL A 73 -4.42 -1.87 -7.49
C VAL A 73 -5.71 -2.65 -7.29
N ALA A 74 -6.46 -2.81 -8.36
CA ALA A 74 -7.61 -3.70 -8.39
C ALA A 74 -7.20 -5.06 -8.95
N ASN A 75 -7.62 -6.15 -8.28
CA ASN A 75 -7.49 -7.52 -8.77
C ASN A 75 -6.04 -8.01 -8.96
N LEU A 76 -5.19 -7.79 -7.97
CA LEU A 76 -3.89 -8.45 -7.95
C LEU A 76 -4.08 -9.96 -7.75
N SER A 77 -3.59 -10.74 -8.70
CA SER A 77 -3.60 -12.20 -8.60
C SER A 77 -2.24 -12.71 -8.11
N VAL A 78 -2.28 -13.62 -7.14
CA VAL A 78 -1.08 -14.26 -6.61
C VAL A 78 -1.23 -15.77 -6.65
N GLY A 79 -0.19 -16.47 -7.09
CA GLY A 79 -0.16 -17.93 -7.14
C GLY A 79 0.49 -18.55 -5.90
N SER A 80 0.26 -19.85 -5.69
CA SER A 80 0.96 -20.61 -4.66
C SER A 80 1.89 -21.63 -5.31
N GLN A 81 3.16 -21.63 -4.91
CA GLN A 81 4.13 -22.62 -5.37
C GLN A 81 3.91 -24.01 -4.75
N ILE A 82 3.22 -24.08 -3.63
CA ILE A 82 3.19 -25.27 -2.80
C ILE A 82 1.82 -25.93 -2.91
N LEU A 83 1.83 -27.19 -3.35
CA LEU A 83 0.64 -28.00 -3.37
C LEU A 83 0.27 -28.53 -1.96
N ALA A 84 -0.90 -29.08 -1.93
CA ALA A 84 -1.54 -29.73 -0.80
C ALA A 84 -0.68 -30.70 0.00
N ASN A 85 0.13 -31.46 -0.67
CA ASN A 85 0.94 -32.50 -0.04
C ASN A 85 2.35 -32.05 0.33
N GLY A 86 2.68 -30.77 0.13
CA GLY A 86 4.00 -30.21 0.42
C GLY A 86 5.12 -30.63 -0.54
N ASN A 87 4.83 -31.45 -1.56
CA ASN A 87 5.86 -32.09 -2.38
C ASN A 87 6.05 -31.49 -3.76
N ALA A 88 5.11 -30.67 -4.25
CA ALA A 88 5.29 -30.04 -5.55
C ALA A 88 5.72 -28.58 -5.38
N ASN A 89 6.72 -28.22 -6.15
CA ASN A 89 7.26 -26.89 -6.22
C ASN A 89 7.16 -26.40 -7.67
N TYR A 90 6.48 -25.29 -7.85
CA TYR A 90 6.30 -24.64 -9.15
C TYR A 90 7.13 -23.36 -9.20
N PRO A 91 8.40 -23.42 -9.58
CA PRO A 91 9.33 -22.26 -9.52
C PRO A 91 8.89 -21.08 -10.37
N ASP A 92 8.11 -21.33 -11.41
CA ASP A 92 7.62 -20.29 -12.32
C ASP A 92 6.35 -19.58 -11.83
N VAL A 93 5.79 -19.99 -10.68
CA VAL A 93 4.60 -19.34 -10.08
C VAL A 93 4.99 -18.03 -9.40
N TYR A 94 4.23 -16.98 -9.69
CA TYR A 94 4.39 -15.66 -9.09
C TYR A 94 3.74 -15.65 -7.70
N ALA A 95 4.48 -16.09 -6.70
CA ALA A 95 4.03 -16.23 -5.31
C ALA A 95 4.51 -15.10 -4.39
N LEU A 96 5.39 -14.21 -4.87
CA LEU A 96 5.90 -13.05 -4.14
C LEU A 96 5.15 -11.79 -4.56
N ILE A 97 4.85 -10.92 -3.61
CA ILE A 97 4.11 -9.67 -3.83
C ILE A 97 5.03 -8.48 -3.56
N SER A 98 5.12 -7.55 -4.51
CA SER A 98 5.69 -6.22 -4.31
C SER A 98 4.59 -5.23 -3.93
N LEU A 99 4.74 -4.59 -2.78
CA LEU A 99 3.85 -3.51 -2.35
C LEU A 99 4.21 -2.15 -2.97
N LYS A 100 5.37 -2.03 -3.62
CA LYS A 100 5.75 -0.87 -4.42
C LYS A 100 5.10 -0.92 -5.80
N ASP A 101 5.33 -2.03 -6.52
CA ASP A 101 4.90 -2.15 -7.91
C ASP A 101 3.43 -2.58 -8.03
N MET A 102 2.84 -3.04 -6.92
CA MET A 102 1.51 -3.67 -6.89
C MET A 102 1.41 -4.81 -7.90
N LYS A 103 2.44 -5.68 -7.88
CA LYS A 103 2.60 -6.82 -8.80
C LYS A 103 3.10 -8.04 -8.06
N THR A 104 3.01 -9.17 -8.74
CA THR A 104 3.54 -10.44 -8.26
C THR A 104 4.78 -10.85 -9.05
N TYR A 105 5.68 -11.57 -8.38
CA TYR A 105 6.97 -12.00 -8.91
C TYR A 105 7.26 -13.45 -8.56
N SER A 106 8.16 -14.08 -9.35
CA SER A 106 8.72 -15.38 -9.03
C SER A 106 9.83 -15.27 -7.98
N VAL A 107 10.22 -16.39 -7.40
CA VAL A 107 11.40 -16.42 -6.50
C VAL A 107 12.68 -16.13 -7.26
N ASP A 108 12.82 -16.61 -8.51
CA ASP A 108 14.00 -16.35 -9.32
C ASP A 108 14.24 -14.86 -9.58
N TYR A 109 13.16 -14.07 -9.81
CA TYR A 109 13.27 -12.61 -9.89
C TYR A 109 13.94 -12.02 -8.65
N ALA A 110 13.51 -12.43 -7.47
CA ALA A 110 14.05 -11.90 -6.22
C ALA A 110 15.49 -12.37 -5.91
N LEU A 111 15.90 -13.48 -6.51
CA LEU A 111 17.28 -14.01 -6.39
C LEU A 111 18.29 -13.35 -7.33
N GLU A 112 17.84 -12.59 -8.34
CA GLU A 112 18.73 -11.97 -9.33
C GLU A 112 19.59 -10.85 -8.73
N SER A 113 19.07 -10.10 -7.74
CA SER A 113 19.78 -8.99 -7.10
C SER A 113 19.19 -8.61 -5.75
N SER A 114 19.97 -7.89 -4.94
CA SER A 114 19.50 -7.29 -3.69
C SER A 114 18.38 -6.25 -3.92
N ASP A 115 18.40 -5.53 -5.02
CA ASP A 115 17.35 -4.57 -5.39
C ASP A 115 16.03 -5.29 -5.66
N ASN A 116 16.05 -6.39 -6.41
CA ASN A 116 14.89 -7.23 -6.65
C ASN A 116 14.39 -7.89 -5.36
N ALA A 117 15.32 -8.36 -4.51
CA ALA A 117 14.99 -8.91 -3.19
C ALA A 117 14.29 -7.88 -2.30
N SER A 118 14.77 -6.62 -2.29
CA SER A 118 14.17 -5.51 -1.56
C SER A 118 12.81 -5.09 -2.14
N ASN A 119 12.51 -5.45 -3.38
CA ASN A 119 11.26 -5.11 -4.06
C ASN A 119 10.09 -6.05 -3.77
N VAL A 120 10.32 -7.15 -3.06
CA VAL A 120 9.24 -8.09 -2.68
C VAL A 120 9.03 -8.06 -1.18
N ASP A 121 7.78 -8.00 -0.75
CA ASP A 121 7.39 -7.75 0.64
C ASP A 121 6.69 -8.93 1.30
N LEU A 122 5.91 -9.68 0.51
CA LEU A 122 5.07 -10.76 1.01
C LEU A 122 5.22 -11.99 0.12
N LYS A 123 4.97 -13.17 0.72
CA LYS A 123 4.87 -14.44 0.00
C LYS A 123 3.56 -15.13 0.33
N PHE A 124 2.91 -15.66 -0.69
CA PHE A 124 1.63 -16.33 -0.58
C PHE A 124 1.80 -17.85 -0.58
N TYR A 125 0.99 -18.49 0.24
CA TYR A 125 1.01 -19.92 0.44
C TYR A 125 -0.41 -20.49 0.59
N ALA A 126 -0.81 -21.36 -0.29
CA ALA A 126 -2.02 -22.16 -0.14
C ALA A 126 -1.63 -23.59 0.26
N TYR A 127 -1.97 -23.98 1.47
CA TYR A 127 -1.66 -25.31 1.93
C TYR A 127 -2.74 -26.27 1.49
N GLY A 128 -2.35 -27.08 0.58
CA GLY A 128 -2.86 -28.34 0.21
C GLY A 128 -4.34 -28.57 0.25
N GLY A 129 -4.87 -29.53 -0.42
CA GLY A 129 -6.25 -30.06 -0.43
C GLY A 129 -7.31 -29.64 0.58
N GLN A 130 -6.95 -28.73 1.50
CA GLN A 130 -7.85 -28.14 2.50
C GLN A 130 -8.15 -26.66 2.24
N GLY A 131 -7.62 -26.06 1.17
CA GLY A 131 -7.89 -24.65 0.84
C GLY A 131 -7.44 -23.64 1.91
N VAL A 132 -6.44 -23.97 2.72
CA VAL A 132 -5.97 -23.07 3.77
C VAL A 132 -5.04 -22.03 3.17
N LEU A 133 -5.53 -20.79 3.05
CA LEU A 133 -4.78 -19.66 2.54
C LEU A 133 -3.91 -19.07 3.65
N ARG A 134 -2.68 -18.74 3.31
CA ARG A 134 -1.69 -18.17 4.23
C ARG A 134 -0.88 -17.09 3.55
N MET A 135 -0.57 -16.05 4.29
CA MET A 135 0.31 -14.98 3.85
C MET A 135 1.43 -14.79 4.87
N TYR A 136 2.63 -14.64 4.37
CA TYR A 136 3.82 -14.39 5.19
C TYR A 136 4.55 -13.15 4.69
N ALA A 137 5.21 -12.43 5.58
CA ALA A 137 6.32 -11.57 5.19
C ALA A 137 7.42 -12.41 4.50
N ILE A 138 8.34 -11.79 3.79
CA ILE A 138 9.45 -12.53 3.16
C ILE A 138 10.27 -13.26 4.24
N ASP A 139 10.57 -12.61 5.38
CA ASP A 139 11.23 -13.25 6.55
C ASP A 139 10.28 -14.14 7.36
N GLY A 140 8.99 -14.19 7.00
CA GLY A 140 7.95 -14.81 7.81
C GLY A 140 7.92 -16.33 7.68
N GLY A 141 7.43 -16.94 8.74
CA GLY A 141 7.49 -18.38 8.96
C GLY A 141 8.74 -18.74 9.79
N ASN A 142 9.16 -19.97 9.69
CA ASN A 142 10.46 -20.42 10.16
C ASN A 142 11.40 -20.63 8.96
N ASP A 143 12.64 -21.00 9.21
CA ASP A 143 13.63 -21.27 8.15
C ASP A 143 13.11 -22.28 7.12
N THR A 144 12.32 -23.27 7.56
CA THR A 144 11.66 -24.24 6.67
C THR A 144 10.72 -23.55 5.70
N LYS A 145 9.95 -22.54 6.14
CA LYS A 145 9.02 -21.82 5.25
C LYS A 145 9.73 -20.96 4.23
N CYS A 146 10.86 -20.38 4.56
CA CYS A 146 11.67 -19.65 3.58
C CYS A 146 12.29 -20.62 2.55
N SER A 147 12.79 -21.79 2.97
CA SER A 147 13.38 -22.78 2.07
C SER A 147 12.38 -23.55 1.21
N GLU A 148 11.09 -23.56 1.57
CA GLU A 148 10.02 -24.17 0.77
C GLU A 148 9.63 -23.33 -0.45
N PHE A 149 9.83 -22.00 -0.43
CA PHE A 149 9.60 -21.13 -1.58
C PHE A 149 10.83 -21.15 -2.47
N LYS A 150 10.79 -21.92 -3.55
CA LYS A 150 11.94 -22.19 -4.42
C LYS A 150 11.75 -21.57 -5.80
N GLY A 151 12.84 -21.00 -6.33
CA GLY A 151 13.07 -20.76 -7.73
C GLY A 151 13.88 -21.89 -8.35
N LYS A 152 14.33 -21.71 -9.59
CA LYS A 152 15.27 -22.63 -10.28
C LYS A 152 16.67 -22.52 -9.70
N ASN A 153 17.03 -21.33 -9.19
CA ASN A 153 18.39 -20.99 -8.77
C ASN A 153 18.56 -20.92 -7.24
N GLY A 154 17.52 -21.20 -6.46
CA GLY A 154 17.56 -21.12 -4.99
C GLY A 154 16.18 -20.97 -4.40
N SER A 155 16.13 -20.49 -3.16
CA SER A 155 14.90 -20.31 -2.39
C SER A 155 14.82 -18.91 -1.78
N VAL A 156 13.70 -18.56 -1.17
CA VAL A 156 13.57 -17.32 -0.40
C VAL A 156 14.61 -17.24 0.74
N ALA A 157 15.05 -18.40 1.27
CA ALA A 157 16.09 -18.42 2.29
C ALA A 157 17.46 -17.92 1.77
N ASP A 158 17.69 -17.98 0.46
CA ASP A 158 18.93 -17.59 -0.17
C ASP A 158 18.93 -16.13 -0.66
N MET A 159 17.82 -15.40 -0.46
CA MET A 159 17.71 -13.99 -0.85
C MET A 159 18.62 -13.12 0.01
N GLU A 160 19.32 -12.17 -0.61
CA GLU A 160 20.19 -11.21 0.07
C GLU A 160 19.42 -10.29 1.03
N VAL A 161 18.18 -9.97 0.69
CA VAL A 161 17.28 -9.15 1.53
C VAL A 161 15.98 -9.91 1.75
N GLN A 162 15.58 -10.02 3.00
CA GLN A 162 14.29 -10.59 3.41
C GLN A 162 13.48 -9.53 4.14
N ASN A 163 12.59 -8.87 3.41
CA ASN A 163 11.77 -7.79 3.96
C ASN A 163 10.94 -8.26 5.17
N LYS A 164 11.10 -7.53 6.29
CA LYS A 164 10.40 -7.75 7.56
C LYS A 164 9.06 -7.02 7.58
N THR A 165 8.30 -7.12 6.52
CA THR A 165 6.93 -6.58 6.47
C THR A 165 6.09 -7.25 7.56
N ARG A 166 5.20 -6.50 8.20
CA ARG A 166 4.34 -7.01 9.28
C ARG A 166 2.88 -6.91 8.88
N LEU A 167 2.07 -7.79 9.44
CA LEU A 167 0.69 -8.03 9.08
C LEU A 167 -0.21 -7.98 10.32
N LEU A 168 -1.47 -7.61 10.12
CA LEU A 168 -2.53 -7.64 11.13
C LEU A 168 -3.87 -7.92 10.44
N ALA A 169 -4.63 -8.89 10.92
CA ALA A 169 -6.03 -9.04 10.51
C ALA A 169 -6.87 -7.90 11.12
N VAL A 170 -7.67 -7.23 10.31
CA VAL A 170 -8.50 -6.09 10.73
C VAL A 170 -9.97 -6.33 10.38
N PRO A 171 -10.63 -7.27 11.06
CA PRO A 171 -12.01 -7.60 10.79
C PRO A 171 -12.91 -6.39 11.00
N GLY A 172 -13.85 -6.20 10.08
CA GLY A 172 -14.83 -5.09 10.16
C GLY A 172 -14.31 -3.73 9.70
N PHE A 173 -13.05 -3.62 9.22
CA PHE A 173 -12.58 -2.39 8.59
C PHE A 173 -13.34 -2.14 7.29
N ASP A 174 -13.81 -0.91 7.07
CA ASP A 174 -14.50 -0.51 5.84
C ASP A 174 -13.49 -0.29 4.70
N PHE A 175 -13.16 -1.37 4.00
CA PHE A 175 -12.19 -1.33 2.92
C PHE A 175 -12.68 -0.53 1.71
N ASP A 176 -13.97 -0.62 1.40
CA ASP A 176 -14.53 -0.05 0.17
C ASP A 176 -14.61 1.50 0.25
N ASN A 177 -14.62 2.05 1.47
CA ASN A 177 -14.52 3.49 1.74
C ASN A 177 -13.18 3.88 2.39
N ALA A 178 -12.13 3.04 2.23
CA ALA A 178 -10.84 3.30 2.85
C ALA A 178 -10.20 4.59 2.32
N THR A 179 -9.69 5.39 3.25
CA THR A 179 -8.87 6.57 2.99
C THR A 179 -7.59 6.47 3.83
N ALA A 180 -6.56 7.24 3.49
CA ALA A 180 -5.35 7.30 4.31
C ALA A 180 -5.68 7.69 5.76
N GLU A 181 -6.65 8.61 5.96
CA GLU A 181 -7.11 9.01 7.29
C GLU A 181 -7.84 7.88 8.02
N SER A 182 -8.77 7.17 7.36
CA SER A 182 -9.49 6.06 8.00
C SER A 182 -8.56 4.91 8.37
N ILE A 183 -7.55 4.62 7.53
CA ILE A 183 -6.51 3.63 7.83
C ILE A 183 -5.68 4.08 9.04
N SER A 184 -5.20 5.32 9.05
CA SER A 184 -4.41 5.89 10.15
C SER A 184 -5.17 5.92 11.48
N ASN A 185 -6.47 6.23 11.44
CA ASN A 185 -7.31 6.30 12.64
C ASN A 185 -7.69 4.92 13.19
N ALA A 186 -7.93 3.95 12.31
CA ALA A 186 -8.40 2.62 12.71
C ALA A 186 -7.25 1.67 13.06
N ILE A 187 -6.05 1.88 12.50
CA ILE A 187 -4.96 0.91 12.54
C ILE A 187 -3.70 1.54 13.12
N SER A 188 -3.38 1.18 14.37
CA SER A 188 -2.11 1.59 14.97
C SER A 188 -0.94 0.80 14.41
N ALA A 189 0.10 1.49 13.95
CA ALA A 189 1.34 0.89 13.46
C ALA A 189 2.01 -0.06 14.47
N SER A 190 1.83 0.19 15.77
CA SER A 190 2.36 -0.65 16.85
C SER A 190 1.66 -2.01 16.95
N ASN A 191 0.44 -2.15 16.44
CA ASN A 191 -0.32 -3.39 16.48
C ASN A 191 0.00 -4.30 15.28
N ILE A 192 0.64 -3.78 14.23
CA ILE A 192 1.01 -4.53 13.04
C ILE A 192 2.38 -5.21 13.31
N THR A 193 2.36 -6.37 13.93
CA THR A 193 3.58 -7.04 14.43
C THR A 193 3.79 -8.45 13.91
N SER A 194 2.74 -9.10 13.37
CA SER A 194 2.84 -10.48 12.92
C SER A 194 3.62 -10.60 11.61
N ASN A 195 4.46 -11.61 11.50
CA ASN A 195 5.12 -11.95 10.24
C ASN A 195 4.28 -12.88 9.34
N LYS A 196 3.04 -13.18 9.76
CA LYS A 196 2.12 -14.05 9.02
C LYS A 196 0.66 -13.80 9.38
N ILE A 197 -0.23 -14.12 8.45
CA ILE A 197 -1.66 -14.37 8.68
C ILE A 197 -1.94 -15.82 8.26
N ASN A 198 -2.50 -16.61 9.18
CA ASN A 198 -2.72 -18.04 8.98
C ASN A 198 -3.80 -18.58 9.93
N PRO A 199 -4.94 -19.04 9.44
CA PRO A 199 -5.41 -18.89 8.06
C PRO A 199 -6.01 -17.52 7.76
N PHE A 200 -6.36 -17.27 6.52
CA PHE A 200 -7.30 -16.24 6.11
C PHE A 200 -8.31 -16.79 5.10
N VAL A 201 -9.41 -16.07 4.89
CA VAL A 201 -10.50 -16.47 3.98
C VAL A 201 -10.91 -15.30 3.07
N VAL A 202 -11.70 -15.60 2.06
CA VAL A 202 -12.32 -14.56 1.20
C VAL A 202 -13.15 -13.61 2.06
N GLY A 203 -12.97 -12.32 1.81
CA GLY A 203 -13.59 -11.24 2.58
C GLY A 203 -12.73 -10.68 3.71
N ASP A 204 -11.69 -11.40 4.13
CA ASP A 204 -10.78 -10.88 5.16
C ASP A 204 -10.04 -9.63 4.68
N ILE A 205 -9.82 -8.73 5.63
CA ILE A 205 -9.02 -7.51 5.42
C ILE A 205 -7.78 -7.63 6.29
N ILE A 206 -6.63 -7.40 5.66
CA ILE A 206 -5.32 -7.52 6.26
C ILE A 206 -4.61 -6.18 6.13
N ALA A 207 -4.23 -5.59 7.26
CA ALA A 207 -3.31 -4.46 7.28
C ALA A 207 -1.87 -4.95 7.18
N PHE A 208 -1.02 -4.14 6.54
CA PHE A 208 0.41 -4.38 6.46
C PHE A 208 1.20 -3.13 6.85
N LYS A 209 2.43 -3.34 7.33
CA LYS A 209 3.43 -2.31 7.52
C LYS A 209 4.72 -2.77 6.84
N THR A 210 5.19 -1.99 5.88
CA THR A 210 6.39 -2.32 5.10
C THR A 210 7.65 -2.32 5.94
N ALA A 211 8.62 -3.16 5.57
CA ALA A 211 9.94 -3.19 6.16
C ALA A 211 10.75 -1.94 5.81
N ASP A 212 11.73 -1.58 6.65
CA ASP A 212 12.66 -0.46 6.38
C ASP A 212 13.53 -0.72 5.14
N THR A 213 13.75 -1.99 4.79
CA THR A 213 14.50 -2.42 3.60
C THR A 213 13.65 -2.51 2.34
N SER A 214 12.33 -2.32 2.44
CA SER A 214 11.43 -2.39 1.30
C SER A 214 11.58 -1.19 0.36
N THR A 215 11.62 -1.45 -0.93
CA THR A 215 11.59 -0.38 -1.95
C THR A 215 10.25 0.38 -1.98
N ALA A 216 9.20 -0.16 -1.35
CA ALA A 216 7.93 0.56 -1.13
C ALA A 216 8.07 1.73 -0.14
N GLY A 217 9.21 1.84 0.56
CA GLY A 217 9.45 2.78 1.65
C GLY A 217 9.13 2.16 3.01
N GLY A 218 10.01 2.39 3.99
CA GLY A 218 9.90 1.83 5.34
C GLY A 218 8.73 2.38 6.13
N GLY A 219 8.05 1.51 6.89
CA GLY A 219 6.99 1.89 7.82
C GLY A 219 5.66 2.30 7.19
N ARG A 220 5.50 2.20 5.86
CA ARG A 220 4.22 2.50 5.19
C ARG A 220 3.15 1.50 5.62
N ILE A 221 1.96 2.02 5.89
CA ILE A 221 0.80 1.23 6.28
C ILE A 221 -0.22 1.23 5.15
N GLY A 222 -0.76 0.06 4.86
CA GLY A 222 -1.85 -0.11 3.91
C GLY A 222 -2.75 -1.26 4.32
N VAL A 223 -3.79 -1.47 3.54
CA VAL A 223 -4.75 -2.57 3.72
C VAL A 223 -4.95 -3.32 2.40
N MET A 224 -5.20 -4.61 2.50
CA MET A 224 -5.60 -5.46 1.39
C MET A 224 -6.86 -6.25 1.74
N LYS A 225 -7.73 -6.48 0.77
CA LYS A 225 -8.94 -7.29 0.90
C LYS A 225 -8.81 -8.54 0.04
N ILE A 226 -9.15 -9.68 0.59
CA ILE A 226 -9.15 -10.95 -0.13
C ILE A 226 -10.45 -11.04 -0.94
N LEU A 227 -10.35 -10.93 -2.25
CA LEU A 227 -11.53 -10.83 -3.13
C LEU A 227 -12.06 -12.18 -3.58
N SER A 228 -11.17 -13.14 -3.83
CA SER A 228 -11.56 -14.46 -4.31
C SER A 228 -10.49 -15.49 -4.00
N ASP A 229 -10.92 -16.73 -3.93
CA ASP A 229 -10.09 -17.93 -3.87
C ASP A 229 -10.51 -18.83 -5.03
N THR A 230 -9.87 -18.65 -6.17
CA THR A 230 -10.05 -19.55 -7.29
C THR A 230 -8.99 -20.63 -7.22
N GLN A 231 -9.30 -21.72 -6.51
CA GLN A 231 -8.43 -22.88 -6.50
C GLN A 231 -8.43 -23.54 -7.88
N VAL A 232 -7.55 -23.05 -8.75
CA VAL A 232 -7.18 -23.82 -9.93
C VAL A 232 -6.08 -24.77 -9.49
N VAL A 233 -6.45 -25.96 -9.05
CA VAL A 233 -5.49 -27.05 -8.91
C VAL A 233 -5.12 -27.50 -10.33
N SER A 234 -4.22 -26.81 -10.98
CA SER A 234 -3.62 -27.26 -12.22
C SER A 234 -2.46 -28.19 -11.86
N ASN A 235 -2.62 -29.46 -12.21
CA ASN A 235 -1.49 -30.40 -12.20
C ASN A 235 -0.50 -30.13 -13.34
N ASN A 236 -0.71 -29.04 -14.08
CA ASN A 236 0.13 -28.63 -15.20
C ASN A 236 0.26 -27.11 -15.18
N PRO A 237 1.42 -26.54 -14.79
CA PRO A 237 1.66 -25.11 -14.96
C PRO A 237 1.69 -24.81 -16.45
N THR A 238 0.73 -24.05 -16.94
CA THR A 238 0.78 -23.43 -18.27
C THR A 238 1.61 -22.18 -18.23
#